data_6b5d8d8738d16ed26e31e2aae78d6de6
#
_entry.id   6b5d8d8738d16ed26e31e2aae78d6de6
#
_cell.length_a   1.000
_cell.length_b   1.000
_cell.length_c   1.000
_cell.angle_alpha   90.00
_cell.angle_beta   90.00
_cell.angle_gamma   90.00
#
_symmetry.space_group_name_H-M   'P 1'
#
loop_
_entity.id
_entity.type
_entity.pdbx_description
1 polymer ?
#
loop_
_entity_poly.entity_id
_entity_poly.type
_entity_poly.pdbx_seq_one_letter_code
_entity_poly.pdbx_strand_id
1 'polypeptide(L)'
;MFTKKRITLAFIAVLLIGGGYYYFTIRDTSDPVQTEIVKRGDVSETVSVTGELIPEEYADLAFLSAGTIDALYVKTGDVVEAGAKIASIDREVLYSQLKDARITARIAEQAEQLILRKRLSPAPEERMAKKLASEQARERVRTLELQMKENVLTAPMSGSISKFDTRVGEVVTLGQIIARVIKPGAYILESRVPESDIAKITLGMKAVMTFDSLSSDDIFEGEVFHIDPAATVVQDVVSYKVQFRLARSDDRLKEGMTGNIDIQTAERTNVLWVPFRALTKEGTKIFAQVRQADQTFKKVEVTTGLEGDDGTIEVKTGLKEGDEVSIGATQAK
;
A
#
# COMPACT_ATOMS: atom_id res chain seq x y z
N MET A 1 42.79 -65.57 57.18
CA MET A 1 41.79 -65.63 56.09
C MET A 1 40.61 -64.65 56.34
N PHE A 2 40.82 -63.57 57.12
CA PHE A 2 39.74 -62.62 57.52
C PHE A 2 39.90 -61.20 56.90
N THR A 3 40.97 -60.93 56.16
CA THR A 3 41.27 -59.58 55.66
C THR A 3 40.55 -59.22 54.33
N LYS A 4 40.28 -60.19 53.47
CA LYS A 4 39.65 -59.90 52.16
C LYS A 4 38.14 -59.51 52.26
N LYS A 5 37.38 -60.17 53.21
CA LYS A 5 35.97 -59.79 53.43
C LYS A 5 35.74 -58.39 54.00
N ARG A 6 36.69 -57.91 54.82
CA ARG A 6 36.57 -56.52 55.38
C ARG A 6 36.86 -55.44 54.36
N ILE A 7 37.74 -55.71 53.42
CA ILE A 7 38.08 -54.78 52.28
C ILE A 7 36.90 -54.68 51.31
N THR A 8 36.24 -55.83 50.99
CA THR A 8 35.07 -55.79 50.11
C THR A 8 33.88 -55.08 50.74
N LEU A 9 33.65 -55.20 52.07
CA LEU A 9 32.58 -54.50 52.75
C LEU A 9 32.84 -53.00 52.82
N ALA A 10 34.10 -52.60 53.02
CA ALA A 10 34.49 -51.15 53.02
C ALA A 10 34.31 -50.54 51.61
N PHE A 11 34.63 -51.27 50.53
CA PHE A 11 34.43 -50.83 49.17
C PHE A 11 32.95 -50.66 48.79
N ILE A 12 32.09 -51.57 49.24
CA ILE A 12 30.64 -51.46 49.07
C ILE A 12 30.08 -50.28 49.85
N ALA A 13 30.51 -50.06 51.09
CA ALA A 13 30.09 -48.90 51.88
C ALA A 13 30.48 -47.57 51.24
N VAL A 14 31.70 -47.46 50.66
CA VAL A 14 32.13 -46.23 49.95
C VAL A 14 31.34 -46.02 48.67
N LEU A 15 31.02 -47.09 47.94
CA LEU A 15 30.15 -47.03 46.74
C LEU A 15 28.70 -46.61 47.09
N LEU A 16 28.15 -47.07 48.19
CA LEU A 16 26.81 -46.69 48.63
C LEU A 16 26.79 -45.25 49.15
N ILE A 17 27.81 -44.82 49.91
CA ILE A 17 27.92 -43.46 50.41
C ILE A 17 28.20 -42.51 49.24
N GLY A 18 29.13 -42.82 48.30
CA GLY A 18 29.42 -42.06 47.11
C GLY A 18 28.24 -42.02 46.14
N GLY A 19 27.58 -43.14 45.92
CA GLY A 19 26.38 -43.19 45.09
C GLY A 19 25.18 -42.45 45.70
N GLY A 20 25.01 -42.52 47.02
CA GLY A 20 24.00 -41.75 47.76
C GLY A 20 24.27 -40.25 47.73
N TYR A 21 25.52 -39.85 47.94
CA TYR A 21 25.96 -38.46 47.85
C TYR A 21 25.82 -37.91 46.42
N TYR A 22 26.21 -38.70 45.41
CA TYR A 22 26.05 -38.38 43.99
C TYR A 22 24.55 -38.27 43.59
N TYR A 23 23.70 -39.19 44.09
CA TYR A 23 22.27 -39.17 43.86
C TYR A 23 21.59 -37.97 44.52
N PHE A 24 22.05 -37.58 45.71
CA PHE A 24 21.48 -36.45 46.46
C PHE A 24 21.93 -35.09 45.86
N THR A 25 23.18 -34.97 45.38
CA THR A 25 23.70 -33.72 44.81
C THR A 25 23.26 -33.49 43.39
N ILE A 26 22.92 -34.51 42.62
CA ILE A 26 22.45 -34.34 41.20
C ILE A 26 20.93 -34.10 41.15
N ARG A 27 20.22 -34.40 42.20
CA ARG A 27 18.75 -34.29 42.19
C ARG A 27 18.21 -32.87 42.39
N ASP A 28 19.05 -31.91 42.73
CA ASP A 28 18.66 -30.51 43.03
C ASP A 28 19.15 -29.47 42.02
N THR A 29 19.60 -29.90 40.84
CA THR A 29 19.75 -28.93 39.71
C THR A 29 18.44 -28.78 38.96
N SER A 30 17.45 -28.22 39.62
CA SER A 30 16.39 -27.53 38.91
C SER A 30 17.02 -26.29 38.27
N ASP A 31 17.06 -26.24 36.94
CA ASP A 31 17.45 -25.03 36.24
C ASP A 31 16.70 -23.82 36.85
N PRO A 32 17.41 -22.70 37.08
CA PRO A 32 16.79 -21.54 37.70
C PRO A 32 15.62 -21.10 36.78
N VAL A 33 14.38 -21.25 37.31
CA VAL A 33 13.18 -20.81 36.60
C VAL A 33 13.35 -19.32 36.33
N GLN A 34 13.44 -18.97 35.05
CA GLN A 34 13.45 -17.54 34.67
C GLN A 34 12.10 -16.93 35.06
N THR A 35 12.16 -15.78 35.72
CA THR A 35 10.99 -15.02 36.13
C THR A 35 11.03 -13.62 35.52
N GLU A 36 9.87 -13.05 35.26
CA GLU A 36 9.68 -11.67 34.85
C GLU A 36 8.75 -10.99 35.85
N ILE A 37 8.99 -9.70 36.08
CA ILE A 37 8.17 -8.90 36.99
C ILE A 37 7.04 -8.28 36.19
N VAL A 38 5.81 -8.44 36.68
CA VAL A 38 4.61 -7.79 36.12
C VAL A 38 4.75 -6.27 36.29
N LYS A 39 4.75 -5.55 35.20
CA LYS A 39 4.92 -4.10 35.17
C LYS A 39 3.73 -3.44 34.46
N ARG A 40 3.58 -2.14 34.69
CA ARG A 40 2.70 -1.32 33.86
C ARG A 40 3.47 -0.74 32.69
N GLY A 41 2.82 -0.69 31.56
CA GLY A 41 3.35 -0.11 30.32
C GLY A 41 2.28 -0.03 29.26
N ASP A 42 2.70 0.35 28.09
CA ASP A 42 1.84 0.46 26.94
C ASP A 42 1.96 -0.83 26.11
N VAL A 43 0.82 -1.35 25.66
CA VAL A 43 0.73 -2.51 24.76
C VAL A 43 0.06 -2.05 23.49
N SER A 44 0.73 -2.25 22.36
CA SER A 44 0.23 -1.90 21.04
C SER A 44 0.17 -3.12 20.13
N GLU A 45 -0.90 -3.19 19.35
CA GLU A 45 -1.06 -4.14 18.26
C GLU A 45 -0.90 -3.39 16.94
N THR A 46 -0.02 -3.87 16.07
CA THR A 46 0.19 -3.31 14.74
C THR A 46 -0.08 -4.37 13.67
N VAL A 47 -0.47 -3.92 12.51
CA VAL A 47 -0.52 -4.74 11.30
C VAL A 47 0.54 -4.23 10.36
N SER A 48 1.54 -5.07 10.09
CA SER A 48 2.64 -4.74 9.17
C SER A 48 2.33 -5.24 7.78
N VAL A 49 2.37 -4.36 6.79
CA VAL A 49 2.14 -4.67 5.38
C VAL A 49 3.15 -3.91 4.51
N THR A 50 3.35 -4.37 3.28
CA THR A 50 4.14 -3.65 2.29
C THR A 50 3.25 -2.93 1.31
N GLY A 51 3.70 -1.78 0.81
CA GLY A 51 2.97 -0.99 -0.17
C GLY A 51 3.89 -0.37 -1.21
N GLU A 52 3.29 0.15 -2.27
CA GLU A 52 3.96 0.85 -3.35
C GLU A 52 3.55 2.33 -3.34
N LEU A 53 4.51 3.21 -3.51
CA LEU A 53 4.30 4.64 -3.57
C LEU A 53 3.75 5.02 -4.95
N ILE A 54 2.55 5.54 -4.99
CA ILE A 54 1.88 6.01 -6.21
C ILE A 54 1.60 7.51 -6.10
N PRO A 55 1.55 8.25 -7.22
CA PRO A 55 1.12 9.64 -7.18
C PRO A 55 -0.36 9.75 -6.78
N GLU A 56 -0.71 10.70 -5.90
CA GLU A 56 -2.10 10.95 -5.49
C GLU A 56 -2.94 11.45 -6.67
N GLU A 57 -2.35 12.31 -7.52
CA GLU A 57 -2.98 12.81 -8.73
C GLU A 57 -2.10 12.51 -9.95
N TYR A 58 -2.66 11.81 -10.92
CA TYR A 58 -1.99 11.53 -12.19
C TYR A 58 -2.98 11.45 -13.35
N ALA A 59 -2.45 11.59 -14.56
CA ALA A 59 -3.21 11.40 -15.78
C ALA A 59 -2.38 10.56 -16.76
N ASP A 60 -2.95 9.42 -17.16
CA ASP A 60 -2.42 8.61 -18.26
C ASP A 60 -2.88 9.21 -19.59
N LEU A 61 -1.92 9.45 -20.47
CA LEU A 61 -2.13 10.11 -21.75
C LEU A 61 -2.08 9.09 -22.88
N ALA A 62 -3.17 9.02 -23.64
CA ALA A 62 -3.31 8.16 -24.80
C ALA A 62 -3.96 8.92 -25.97
N PHE A 63 -3.61 8.54 -27.21
CA PHE A 63 -4.33 9.06 -28.36
C PHE A 63 -5.69 8.39 -28.53
N LEU A 64 -6.68 9.17 -28.99
CA LEU A 64 -8.01 8.69 -29.34
C LEU A 64 -8.10 8.17 -30.79
N SER A 65 -6.97 8.11 -31.49
CA SER A 65 -6.84 7.56 -32.84
C SER A 65 -5.51 6.85 -33.00
N ALA A 66 -5.45 5.85 -33.85
CA ALA A 66 -4.19 5.21 -34.22
C ALA A 66 -3.44 6.08 -35.24
N GLY A 67 -2.11 6.04 -35.20
CA GLY A 67 -1.27 6.77 -36.14
C GLY A 67 0.21 6.64 -35.84
N THR A 68 1.07 7.25 -36.67
CA THR A 68 2.51 7.29 -36.45
C THR A 68 2.88 8.57 -35.70
N ILE A 69 3.70 8.48 -34.67
CA ILE A 69 4.22 9.65 -33.94
C ILE A 69 5.02 10.54 -34.89
N ASP A 70 4.55 11.75 -35.06
CA ASP A 70 5.21 12.78 -35.89
C ASP A 70 6.20 13.61 -35.06
N ALA A 71 5.79 14.04 -33.88
CA ALA A 71 6.66 14.85 -33.00
C ALA A 71 6.38 14.58 -31.51
N LEU A 72 7.46 14.70 -30.73
CA LEU A 72 7.46 14.70 -29.26
C LEU A 72 7.93 16.07 -28.80
N TYR A 73 7.14 16.72 -27.93
CA TYR A 73 7.41 18.09 -27.46
C TYR A 73 8.04 18.13 -26.08
N VAL A 74 8.00 16.99 -25.34
CA VAL A 74 8.49 16.86 -23.97
C VAL A 74 9.25 15.55 -23.79
N LYS A 75 9.97 15.44 -22.67
CA LYS A 75 10.70 14.24 -22.23
C LYS A 75 10.30 13.87 -20.81
N THR A 76 10.63 12.65 -20.40
CA THR A 76 10.52 12.22 -18.99
C THR A 76 11.29 13.17 -18.08
N GLY A 77 10.66 13.64 -17.02
CA GLY A 77 11.18 14.61 -16.06
C GLY A 77 10.81 16.07 -16.35
N ASP A 78 10.32 16.40 -17.56
CA ASP A 78 9.90 17.76 -17.87
C ASP A 78 8.66 18.17 -17.06
N VAL A 79 8.65 19.45 -16.65
CA VAL A 79 7.48 20.07 -16.02
C VAL A 79 6.60 20.68 -17.12
N VAL A 80 5.30 20.40 -17.06
CA VAL A 80 4.32 20.85 -18.04
C VAL A 80 3.15 21.58 -17.37
N GLU A 81 2.58 22.56 -18.07
CA GLU A 81 1.35 23.20 -17.68
C GLU A 81 0.13 22.54 -18.32
N ALA A 82 -1.05 22.71 -17.74
CA ALA A 82 -2.30 22.26 -18.33
C ALA A 82 -2.46 22.87 -19.75
N GLY A 83 -2.76 22.01 -20.74
CA GLY A 83 -2.87 22.40 -22.15
C GLY A 83 -1.53 22.38 -22.94
N ALA A 84 -0.40 22.13 -22.29
CA ALA A 84 0.89 21.98 -22.98
C ALA A 84 0.86 20.78 -23.93
N LYS A 85 1.48 20.93 -25.11
CA LYS A 85 1.59 19.84 -26.09
C LYS A 85 2.60 18.82 -25.61
N ILE A 86 2.21 17.54 -25.66
CA ILE A 86 3.04 16.39 -25.26
C ILE A 86 3.61 15.69 -26.50
N ALA A 87 2.72 15.29 -27.40
CA ALA A 87 3.06 14.57 -28.62
C ALA A 87 2.05 14.85 -29.73
N SER A 88 2.41 14.56 -30.98
CA SER A 88 1.48 14.56 -32.10
C SER A 88 1.68 13.34 -32.98
N ILE A 89 0.59 12.82 -33.51
CA ILE A 89 0.60 11.82 -34.59
C ILE A 89 0.47 12.52 -35.94
N ASP A 90 0.89 11.83 -37.01
CA ASP A 90 0.85 12.34 -38.37
C ASP A 90 -0.52 12.87 -38.77
N ARG A 91 -0.55 14.08 -39.31
CA ARG A 91 -1.75 14.82 -39.67
C ARG A 91 -1.78 15.25 -41.13
N GLU A 92 -0.81 14.79 -41.95
CA GLU A 92 -0.67 15.29 -43.34
C GLU A 92 -1.94 15.02 -44.16
N VAL A 93 -2.49 13.80 -44.06
CA VAL A 93 -3.71 13.43 -44.75
C VAL A 93 -4.91 14.25 -44.23
N LEU A 94 -5.05 14.40 -42.91
CA LEU A 94 -6.11 15.20 -42.32
C LEU A 94 -6.00 16.67 -42.68
N TYR A 95 -4.76 17.21 -42.77
CA TYR A 95 -4.53 18.58 -43.18
C TYR A 95 -4.99 18.80 -44.62
N SER A 96 -4.67 17.86 -45.53
CA SER A 96 -5.12 17.92 -46.95
C SER A 96 -6.66 17.86 -47.00
N GLN A 97 -7.30 16.94 -46.29
CA GLN A 97 -8.76 16.83 -46.27
C GLN A 97 -9.41 18.10 -45.68
N LEU A 98 -8.85 18.67 -44.64
CA LEU A 98 -9.37 19.91 -44.05
C LEU A 98 -9.28 21.08 -45.03
N LYS A 99 -8.14 21.18 -45.79
CA LYS A 99 -7.98 22.19 -46.81
C LYS A 99 -9.05 22.08 -47.90
N ASP A 100 -9.33 20.86 -48.39
CA ASP A 100 -10.34 20.60 -49.38
C ASP A 100 -11.75 20.90 -48.85
N ALA A 101 -12.06 20.48 -47.61
CA ALA A 101 -13.32 20.80 -46.98
C ALA A 101 -13.54 22.30 -46.80
N ARG A 102 -12.51 23.07 -46.44
CA ARG A 102 -12.59 24.52 -46.31
C ARG A 102 -12.87 25.18 -47.66
N ILE A 103 -12.24 24.70 -48.78
CA ILE A 103 -12.54 25.19 -50.14
C ILE A 103 -13.99 24.90 -50.47
N THR A 104 -14.48 23.67 -50.26
CA THR A 104 -15.86 23.28 -50.50
C THR A 104 -16.87 24.11 -49.69
N ALA A 105 -16.60 24.35 -48.39
CA ALA A 105 -17.45 25.19 -47.56
C ALA A 105 -17.49 26.65 -48.08
N ARG A 106 -16.38 27.20 -48.54
CA ARG A 106 -16.34 28.54 -49.12
C ARG A 106 -17.15 28.63 -50.40
N ILE A 107 -17.08 27.60 -51.30
CA ILE A 107 -17.87 27.56 -52.51
C ILE A 107 -19.36 27.50 -52.20
N ALA A 108 -19.78 26.65 -51.27
CA ALA A 108 -21.15 26.50 -50.83
C ALA A 108 -21.70 27.82 -50.22
N GLU A 109 -20.91 28.47 -49.39
CA GLU A 109 -21.26 29.77 -48.81
C GLU A 109 -21.42 30.89 -49.84
N GLN A 110 -20.52 30.95 -50.81
CA GLN A 110 -20.63 31.89 -51.94
C GLN A 110 -21.88 31.63 -52.77
N ALA A 111 -22.23 30.35 -53.02
CA ALA A 111 -23.45 29.99 -53.72
C ALA A 111 -24.71 30.39 -52.95
N GLU A 112 -24.74 30.25 -51.65
CA GLU A 112 -25.82 30.72 -50.77
C GLU A 112 -25.92 32.26 -50.83
N GLN A 113 -24.81 33.01 -50.73
CA GLN A 113 -24.79 34.45 -50.80
C GLN A 113 -25.27 34.99 -52.14
N LEU A 114 -24.88 34.32 -53.26
CA LEU A 114 -25.33 34.68 -54.60
C LEU A 114 -26.84 34.56 -54.77
N ILE A 115 -27.43 33.50 -54.20
CA ILE A 115 -28.89 33.33 -54.22
C ILE A 115 -29.61 34.42 -53.44
N LEU A 116 -29.09 34.78 -52.26
CA LEU A 116 -29.65 35.85 -51.42
C LEU A 116 -29.56 37.25 -52.11
N ARG A 117 -28.61 37.45 -53.03
CA ARG A 117 -28.40 38.71 -53.76
C ARG A 117 -29.20 38.78 -55.09
N LYS A 118 -29.77 37.67 -55.56
CA LYS A 118 -30.57 37.69 -56.82
C LYS A 118 -31.80 38.58 -56.65
N ARG A 119 -32.02 39.52 -57.63
CA ARG A 119 -33.16 40.42 -57.64
C ARG A 119 -34.51 39.70 -57.86
N LEU A 120 -34.52 38.60 -58.60
CA LEU A 120 -35.65 37.68 -58.73
C LEU A 120 -35.64 36.75 -57.51
N SER A 121 -36.73 36.74 -56.76
CA SER A 121 -36.82 35.90 -55.53
C SER A 121 -36.74 34.41 -55.92
N PRO A 122 -35.65 33.71 -55.57
CA PRO A 122 -35.53 32.29 -55.83
C PRO A 122 -36.58 31.51 -55.06
N ALA A 123 -36.99 30.34 -55.56
CA ALA A 123 -37.95 29.48 -54.87
C ALA A 123 -37.49 29.17 -53.41
N PRO A 124 -38.42 29.11 -52.45
CA PRO A 124 -38.07 28.83 -51.06
C PRO A 124 -37.25 27.54 -50.90
N GLU A 125 -37.57 26.52 -51.71
CA GLU A 125 -36.88 25.22 -51.73
C GLU A 125 -35.40 25.40 -52.18
N GLU A 126 -35.16 26.25 -53.21
CA GLU A 126 -33.78 26.48 -53.71
C GLU A 126 -32.94 27.21 -52.68
N ARG A 127 -33.51 28.19 -51.98
CA ARG A 127 -32.83 28.88 -50.87
C ARG A 127 -32.50 27.93 -49.73
N MET A 128 -33.49 27.10 -49.35
CA MET A 128 -33.29 26.10 -48.29
C MET A 128 -32.21 25.08 -48.66
N ALA A 129 -32.25 24.58 -49.91
CA ALA A 129 -31.23 23.60 -50.38
C ALA A 129 -29.82 24.18 -50.35
N LYS A 130 -29.62 25.45 -50.76
CA LYS A 130 -28.28 26.10 -50.69
C LYS A 130 -27.82 26.40 -49.27
N LYS A 131 -28.74 26.78 -48.41
CA LYS A 131 -28.47 26.97 -46.98
C LYS A 131 -28.01 25.65 -46.34
N LEU A 132 -28.77 24.58 -46.56
CA LEU A 132 -28.45 23.27 -46.01
C LEU A 132 -27.08 22.75 -46.53
N ALA A 133 -26.78 22.95 -47.82
CA ALA A 133 -25.48 22.59 -48.40
C ALA A 133 -24.30 23.38 -47.74
N SER A 134 -24.49 24.68 -47.46
CA SER A 134 -23.52 25.50 -46.76
C SER A 134 -23.32 25.04 -45.32
N GLU A 135 -24.39 24.76 -44.58
CA GLU A 135 -24.35 24.22 -43.23
C GLU A 135 -23.64 22.86 -43.17
N GLN A 136 -23.98 21.95 -44.06
CA GLN A 136 -23.35 20.62 -44.16
C GLN A 136 -21.82 20.73 -44.42
N ALA A 137 -21.43 21.63 -45.34
CA ALA A 137 -20.02 21.85 -45.64
C ALA A 137 -19.26 22.44 -44.45
N ARG A 138 -19.85 23.36 -43.67
CA ARG A 138 -19.29 23.90 -42.44
C ARG A 138 -19.12 22.81 -41.35
N GLU A 139 -20.13 21.96 -41.17
CA GLU A 139 -20.03 20.86 -40.19
C GLU A 139 -18.94 19.86 -40.59
N ARG A 140 -18.70 19.61 -41.87
CA ARG A 140 -17.57 18.81 -42.32
C ARG A 140 -16.21 19.42 -41.95
N VAL A 141 -16.07 20.74 -42.13
CA VAL A 141 -14.85 21.46 -41.68
C VAL A 141 -14.67 21.30 -40.18
N ARG A 142 -15.71 21.54 -39.39
CA ARG A 142 -15.68 21.42 -37.93
C ARG A 142 -15.26 20.02 -37.45
N THR A 143 -15.82 18.98 -38.08
CA THR A 143 -15.46 17.57 -37.78
C THR A 143 -13.95 17.33 -38.00
N LEU A 144 -13.41 17.78 -39.13
CA LEU A 144 -12.01 17.61 -39.44
C LEU A 144 -11.10 18.45 -38.53
N GLU A 145 -11.53 19.64 -38.12
CA GLU A 145 -10.81 20.46 -37.13
C GLU A 145 -10.75 19.79 -35.75
N LEU A 146 -11.84 19.13 -35.31
CA LEU A 146 -11.85 18.34 -34.09
C LEU A 146 -10.88 17.14 -34.19
N GLN A 147 -10.95 16.37 -35.29
CA GLN A 147 -10.01 15.27 -35.54
C GLN A 147 -8.54 15.74 -35.55
N MET A 148 -8.26 16.88 -36.16
CA MET A 148 -6.91 17.48 -36.15
C MET A 148 -6.45 17.87 -34.73
N LYS A 149 -7.37 18.30 -33.88
CA LYS A 149 -7.09 18.62 -32.47
C LYS A 149 -6.83 17.34 -31.67
N GLU A 150 -7.60 16.29 -31.88
CA GLU A 150 -7.45 14.99 -31.21
C GLU A 150 -6.11 14.30 -31.55
N ASN A 151 -5.52 14.61 -32.71
CA ASN A 151 -4.20 14.11 -33.11
C ASN A 151 -3.03 14.84 -32.42
N VAL A 152 -3.30 15.79 -31.53
CA VAL A 152 -2.32 16.43 -30.65
C VAL A 152 -2.65 16.11 -29.22
N LEU A 153 -1.78 15.36 -28.57
CA LEU A 153 -1.92 15.03 -27.17
C LEU A 153 -1.46 16.21 -26.32
N THR A 154 -2.30 16.61 -25.38
CA THR A 154 -2.02 17.73 -24.46
C THR A 154 -2.14 17.28 -23.03
N ALA A 155 -1.41 17.92 -22.12
CA ALA A 155 -1.49 17.69 -20.68
C ALA A 155 -2.86 18.18 -20.15
N PRO A 156 -3.66 17.34 -19.47
CA PRO A 156 -4.93 17.76 -18.88
C PRO A 156 -4.75 18.56 -17.58
N MET A 157 -3.59 18.44 -16.95
CA MET A 157 -3.22 19.08 -15.70
C MET A 157 -1.77 19.55 -15.73
N SER A 158 -1.43 20.50 -14.86
CA SER A 158 -0.03 20.88 -14.63
C SER A 158 0.65 19.83 -13.75
N GLY A 159 1.91 19.50 -14.10
CA GLY A 159 2.64 18.45 -13.39
C GLY A 159 3.98 18.14 -14.04
N SER A 160 4.54 16.99 -13.76
CA SER A 160 5.76 16.49 -14.35
C SER A 160 5.50 15.17 -15.10
N ILE A 161 6.22 14.95 -16.20
CA ILE A 161 6.15 13.71 -16.97
C ILE A 161 6.91 12.61 -16.23
N SER A 162 6.21 11.66 -15.62
CA SER A 162 6.85 10.53 -14.90
C SER A 162 7.24 9.40 -15.84
N LYS A 163 6.44 9.16 -16.87
CA LYS A 163 6.64 8.09 -17.84
C LYS A 163 6.40 8.58 -19.27
N PHE A 164 7.26 8.14 -20.19
CA PHE A 164 7.14 8.45 -21.61
C PHE A 164 7.66 7.26 -22.42
N ASP A 165 6.74 6.45 -22.96
CA ASP A 165 7.04 5.16 -23.58
C ASP A 165 6.79 5.18 -25.09
N THR A 166 7.34 6.17 -25.82
CA THR A 166 7.21 6.19 -27.27
C THR A 166 8.32 7.00 -27.93
N ARG A 167 8.49 6.82 -29.26
CA ARG A 167 9.50 7.49 -30.07
C ARG A 167 8.88 8.04 -31.35
N VAL A 168 9.51 9.08 -31.91
CA VAL A 168 9.14 9.59 -33.23
C VAL A 168 9.29 8.49 -34.28
N GLY A 169 8.27 8.34 -35.14
CA GLY A 169 8.18 7.29 -36.15
C GLY A 169 7.53 5.98 -35.64
N GLU A 170 7.23 5.87 -34.37
CA GLU A 170 6.53 4.70 -33.81
C GLU A 170 5.03 4.75 -34.11
N VAL A 171 4.44 3.59 -34.39
CA VAL A 171 3.00 3.46 -34.60
C VAL A 171 2.32 3.20 -33.28
N VAL A 172 1.37 4.05 -32.90
CA VAL A 172 0.56 3.91 -31.70
C VAL A 172 -0.86 3.48 -32.04
N THR A 173 -1.47 2.71 -31.14
CA THR A 173 -2.83 2.23 -31.27
C THR A 173 -3.80 3.06 -30.42
N LEU A 174 -5.08 2.96 -30.73
CA LEU A 174 -6.15 3.61 -29.94
C LEU A 174 -6.07 3.21 -28.47
N GLY A 175 -6.01 4.18 -27.56
CA GLY A 175 -6.01 3.96 -26.13
C GLY A 175 -4.67 3.48 -25.54
N GLN A 176 -3.62 3.36 -26.35
CA GLN A 176 -2.28 3.05 -25.85
C GLN A 176 -1.76 4.21 -25.03
N ILE A 177 -1.44 3.96 -23.75
CA ILE A 177 -0.84 4.95 -22.86
C ILE A 177 0.60 5.19 -23.33
N ILE A 178 0.94 6.43 -23.63
CA ILE A 178 2.27 6.83 -24.12
C ILE A 178 3.02 7.74 -23.16
N ALA A 179 2.30 8.41 -22.26
CA ALA A 179 2.90 9.29 -21.26
C ALA A 179 2.03 9.31 -20.01
N ARG A 180 2.64 9.63 -18.88
CA ARG A 180 1.95 9.91 -17.61
C ARG A 180 2.39 11.25 -17.06
N VAL A 181 1.41 12.10 -16.73
CA VAL A 181 1.62 13.35 -15.99
C VAL A 181 1.26 13.09 -14.53
N ILE A 182 2.15 13.45 -13.62
CA ILE A 182 1.92 13.35 -12.17
C ILE A 182 2.05 14.74 -11.54
N LYS A 183 1.39 14.93 -10.40
CA LYS A 183 1.60 16.09 -9.55
C LYS A 183 2.78 15.81 -8.61
N PRO A 184 3.92 16.50 -8.76
CA PRO A 184 5.09 16.27 -7.92
C PRO A 184 4.80 16.53 -6.44
N GLY A 185 5.38 15.71 -5.56
CA GLY A 185 5.31 15.89 -4.11
C GLY A 185 4.01 15.40 -3.45
N ALA A 186 3.00 15.03 -4.22
CA ALA A 186 1.77 14.45 -3.71
C ALA A 186 1.76 12.94 -3.98
N TYR A 187 2.25 12.17 -3.01
CA TYR A 187 2.29 10.72 -3.07
C TYR A 187 1.45 10.08 -1.97
N ILE A 188 0.89 8.94 -2.27
CA ILE A 188 0.21 8.05 -1.34
C ILE A 188 0.86 6.69 -1.41
N LEU A 189 0.83 5.95 -0.30
CA LEU A 189 1.29 4.58 -0.26
C LEU A 189 0.08 3.65 -0.38
N GLU A 190 0.05 2.82 -1.41
CA GLU A 190 -1.02 1.85 -1.67
C GLU A 190 -0.54 0.46 -1.28
N SER A 191 -1.29 -0.20 -0.41
CA SER A 191 -1.00 -1.56 0.06
C SER A 191 -2.17 -2.49 -0.16
N ARG A 192 -1.88 -3.79 -0.20
CA ARG A 192 -2.88 -4.86 -0.23
C ARG A 192 -2.87 -5.58 1.11
N VAL A 193 -3.91 -5.36 1.89
CA VAL A 193 -4.09 -5.95 3.21
C VAL A 193 -4.88 -7.25 3.08
N PRO A 194 -4.40 -8.37 3.64
CA PRO A 194 -5.12 -9.63 3.66
C PRO A 194 -6.49 -9.53 4.37
N GLU A 195 -7.44 -10.39 3.98
CA GLU A 195 -8.78 -10.45 4.59
C GLU A 195 -8.71 -10.73 6.11
N SER A 196 -7.69 -11.46 6.59
CA SER A 196 -7.49 -11.73 8.02
C SER A 196 -7.28 -10.46 8.86
N ASP A 197 -6.72 -9.41 8.27
CA ASP A 197 -6.27 -8.22 8.99
C ASP A 197 -7.12 -6.98 8.70
N ILE A 198 -7.85 -6.96 7.56
CA ILE A 198 -8.64 -5.79 7.17
C ILE A 198 -9.72 -5.42 8.19
N ALA A 199 -10.28 -6.42 8.91
CA ALA A 199 -11.28 -6.19 9.93
C ALA A 199 -10.77 -5.37 11.13
N LYS A 200 -9.45 -5.30 11.32
CA LYS A 200 -8.79 -4.52 12.38
C LYS A 200 -8.51 -3.08 11.96
N ILE A 201 -8.57 -2.78 10.67
CA ILE A 201 -8.15 -1.49 10.11
C ILE A 201 -9.38 -0.61 9.85
N THR A 202 -9.29 0.64 10.27
CA THR A 202 -10.33 1.65 10.04
C THR A 202 -9.73 2.96 9.54
N LEU A 203 -10.56 3.78 8.89
CA LEU A 203 -10.15 5.11 8.42
C LEU A 203 -9.66 5.98 9.58
N GLY A 204 -8.58 6.74 9.33
CA GLY A 204 -7.95 7.62 10.31
C GLY A 204 -6.97 6.94 11.26
N MET A 205 -6.75 5.63 11.15
CA MET A 205 -5.69 4.96 11.91
C MET A 205 -4.31 5.48 11.51
N LYS A 206 -3.46 5.67 12.51
CA LYS A 206 -2.08 6.10 12.32
C LYS A 206 -1.26 4.95 11.75
N ALA A 207 -0.35 5.29 10.87
CA ALA A 207 0.61 4.36 10.30
C ALA A 207 2.02 4.99 10.29
N VAL A 208 2.99 4.16 10.57
CA VAL A 208 4.41 4.48 10.45
C VAL A 208 4.93 3.79 9.20
N MET A 209 5.65 4.54 8.36
CA MET A 209 6.12 4.05 7.07
C MET A 209 7.61 4.24 6.94
N THR A 210 8.29 3.24 6.37
CA THR A 210 9.70 3.29 6.00
C THR A 210 9.85 2.83 4.55
N PHE A 211 10.84 3.36 3.83
CA PHE A 211 11.05 3.01 2.43
C PHE A 211 12.37 2.30 2.25
N ASP A 212 12.38 1.19 1.50
CA ASP A 212 13.56 0.35 1.28
C ASP A 212 14.72 1.09 0.61
N SER A 213 14.41 2.15 -0.13
CA SER A 213 15.38 3.01 -0.83
C SER A 213 15.98 4.13 0.02
N LEU A 214 15.49 4.33 1.24
CA LEU A 214 15.95 5.33 2.20
C LEU A 214 16.56 4.67 3.44
N SER A 215 17.10 5.48 4.36
CA SER A 215 17.59 4.96 5.62
C SER A 215 16.44 4.44 6.50
N SER A 216 16.67 3.39 7.28
CA SER A 216 15.71 2.90 8.28
C SER A 216 15.35 3.96 9.33
N ASP A 217 16.18 4.99 9.50
CA ASP A 217 15.93 6.10 10.42
C ASP A 217 15.01 7.18 9.80
N ASP A 218 14.80 7.13 8.47
CA ASP A 218 13.88 8.02 7.77
C ASP A 218 12.44 7.52 7.96
N ILE A 219 11.84 7.88 9.07
CA ILE A 219 10.46 7.51 9.43
C ILE A 219 9.47 8.53 8.87
N PHE A 220 8.44 8.04 8.21
CA PHE A 220 7.32 8.83 7.71
C PHE A 220 6.05 8.45 8.47
N GLU A 221 5.40 9.44 9.03
CA GLU A 221 4.08 9.27 9.63
C GLU A 221 3.00 9.50 8.59
N GLY A 222 1.88 8.82 8.77
CA GLY A 222 0.69 9.00 7.95
C GLY A 222 -0.53 8.35 8.55
N GLU A 223 -1.59 8.29 7.76
CA GLU A 223 -2.88 7.74 8.19
C GLU A 223 -3.57 6.97 7.08
N VAL A 224 -4.41 6.02 7.48
CA VAL A 224 -5.34 5.32 6.57
C VAL A 224 -6.40 6.32 6.12
N PHE A 225 -6.41 6.70 4.84
CA PHE A 225 -7.41 7.65 4.33
C PHE A 225 -8.45 7.01 3.40
N HIS A 226 -8.14 5.84 2.82
CA HIS A 226 -9.08 5.12 1.96
C HIS A 226 -8.91 3.61 2.09
N ILE A 227 -10.04 2.90 2.08
CA ILE A 227 -10.12 1.43 2.07
C ILE A 227 -11.11 1.07 0.98
N ASP A 228 -10.68 0.30 -0.03
CA ASP A 228 -11.55 -0.17 -1.09
C ASP A 228 -12.63 -1.10 -0.51
N PRO A 229 -13.91 -0.91 -0.85
CA PRO A 229 -15.00 -1.73 -0.32
C PRO A 229 -15.03 -3.14 -0.93
N ALA A 230 -14.35 -3.36 -2.05
CA ALA A 230 -14.31 -4.62 -2.76
C ALA A 230 -12.93 -5.28 -2.65
N ALA A 231 -12.93 -6.57 -2.34
CA ALA A 231 -11.71 -7.36 -2.34
C ALA A 231 -11.18 -7.61 -3.76
N THR A 232 -9.86 -7.72 -3.86
CA THR A 232 -9.16 -8.16 -5.07
C THR A 232 -8.51 -9.51 -4.77
N VAL A 233 -8.68 -10.47 -5.68
CA VAL A 233 -8.03 -11.78 -5.58
C VAL A 233 -6.78 -11.79 -6.45
N VAL A 234 -5.63 -11.97 -5.83
CA VAL A 234 -4.33 -12.08 -6.53
C VAL A 234 -3.64 -13.36 -6.07
N GLN A 235 -3.34 -14.26 -7.00
CA GLN A 235 -2.71 -15.56 -6.70
C GLN A 235 -3.46 -16.34 -5.59
N ASP A 236 -4.77 -16.41 -5.67
CA ASP A 236 -5.68 -17.04 -4.71
C ASP A 236 -5.70 -16.41 -3.29
N VAL A 237 -5.07 -15.25 -3.10
CA VAL A 237 -5.13 -14.50 -1.85
C VAL A 237 -6.15 -13.37 -1.97
N VAL A 238 -7.16 -13.40 -1.10
CA VAL A 238 -8.15 -12.33 -0.96
C VAL A 238 -7.52 -11.18 -0.19
N SER A 239 -7.46 -10.00 -0.80
CA SER A 239 -6.88 -8.81 -0.20
C SER A 239 -7.71 -7.57 -0.53
N TYR A 240 -7.62 -6.58 0.34
CA TYR A 240 -8.26 -5.27 0.18
C TYR A 240 -7.20 -4.21 -0.06
N LYS A 241 -7.49 -3.31 -0.98
CA LYS A 241 -6.63 -2.17 -1.25
C LYS A 241 -6.85 -1.12 -0.17
N VAL A 242 -5.76 -0.71 0.48
CA VAL A 242 -5.74 0.33 1.50
C VAL A 242 -4.73 1.39 1.08
N GLN A 243 -5.14 2.64 1.18
CA GLN A 243 -4.30 3.77 0.80
C GLN A 243 -3.98 4.62 2.02
N PHE A 244 -2.72 5.01 2.12
CA PHE A 244 -2.16 5.76 3.23
C PHE A 244 -1.66 7.11 2.71
N ARG A 245 -2.09 8.18 3.38
CA ARG A 245 -1.60 9.52 3.12
C ARG A 245 -0.44 9.84 4.03
N LEU A 246 0.68 10.30 3.44
CA LEU A 246 1.83 10.76 4.21
C LEU A 246 1.52 12.12 4.84
N ALA A 247 1.92 12.31 6.11
CA ALA A 247 1.76 13.58 6.81
C ALA A 247 2.64 14.70 6.24
N ARG A 248 3.74 14.34 5.58
CA ARG A 248 4.67 15.28 4.92
C ARG A 248 5.12 14.73 3.57
N SER A 249 5.34 15.61 2.61
CA SER A 249 6.02 15.27 1.36
C SER A 249 7.55 15.32 1.53
N ASP A 250 8.26 14.55 0.70
CA ASP A 250 9.72 14.56 0.63
C ASP A 250 10.14 14.39 -0.83
N ASP A 251 11.05 15.25 -1.31
CA ASP A 251 11.49 15.26 -2.71
C ASP A 251 12.29 14.02 -3.12
N ARG A 252 12.77 13.25 -2.14
CA ARG A 252 13.46 11.98 -2.36
C ARG A 252 12.50 10.86 -2.75
N LEU A 253 11.22 11.00 -2.43
CA LEU A 253 10.19 10.03 -2.77
C LEU A 253 9.91 10.02 -4.26
N LYS A 254 9.82 8.82 -4.84
CA LYS A 254 9.55 8.62 -6.28
C LYS A 254 8.47 7.57 -6.46
N GLU A 255 7.67 7.73 -7.51
CA GLU A 255 6.70 6.72 -7.94
C GLU A 255 7.36 5.35 -8.07
N GLY A 256 6.69 4.29 -7.58
CA GLY A 256 7.18 2.91 -7.63
C GLY A 256 8.11 2.50 -6.49
N MET A 257 8.42 3.38 -5.53
CA MET A 257 9.17 2.98 -4.33
C MET A 257 8.33 2.05 -3.46
N THR A 258 8.94 0.98 -2.97
CA THR A 258 8.35 0.08 -1.99
C THR A 258 8.62 0.58 -0.58
N GLY A 259 7.59 0.51 0.27
CA GLY A 259 7.68 0.86 1.68
C GLY A 259 7.01 -0.18 2.57
N ASN A 260 7.51 -0.28 3.79
CA ASN A 260 6.90 -1.04 4.87
C ASN A 260 5.97 -0.11 5.67
N ILE A 261 4.82 -0.59 6.05
CA ILE A 261 3.76 0.15 6.71
C ILE A 261 3.36 -0.60 7.98
N ASP A 262 3.54 0.03 9.11
CA ASP A 262 3.10 -0.46 10.42
C ASP A 262 1.87 0.34 10.85
N ILE A 263 0.70 -0.30 10.79
CA ILE A 263 -0.60 0.31 11.10
C ILE A 263 -0.92 0.02 12.56
N GLN A 264 -1.05 1.03 13.39
CA GLN A 264 -1.43 0.90 14.79
C GLN A 264 -2.94 0.60 14.89
N THR A 265 -3.28 -0.68 15.09
CA THR A 265 -4.69 -1.13 15.13
C THR A 265 -5.32 -1.01 16.50
N ALA A 266 -4.52 -1.19 17.55
CA ALA A 266 -4.97 -1.00 18.93
C ALA A 266 -3.82 -0.55 19.82
N GLU A 267 -4.16 0.23 20.86
CA GLU A 267 -3.23 0.68 21.89
C GLU A 267 -3.93 0.66 23.25
N ARG A 268 -3.24 0.21 24.26
CA ARG A 268 -3.64 0.29 25.67
C ARG A 268 -2.50 0.87 26.47
N THR A 269 -2.72 2.01 27.06
CA THR A 269 -1.72 2.72 27.87
C THR A 269 -1.85 2.38 29.33
N ASN A 270 -0.70 2.28 30.03
CA ASN A 270 -0.60 2.08 31.48
C ASN A 270 -1.38 0.83 31.97
N VAL A 271 -1.35 -0.26 31.21
CA VAL A 271 -1.94 -1.56 31.57
C VAL A 271 -0.89 -2.49 32.18
N LEU A 272 -1.35 -3.47 32.98
CA LEU A 272 -0.47 -4.55 33.42
C LEU A 272 -0.18 -5.46 32.24
N TRP A 273 1.07 -5.80 32.02
CA TRP A 273 1.46 -6.71 30.95
C TRP A 273 2.47 -7.76 31.41
N VAL A 274 2.49 -8.88 30.74
CA VAL A 274 3.47 -9.97 30.90
C VAL A 274 3.90 -10.46 29.53
N PRO A 275 5.08 -11.08 29.39
CA PRO A 275 5.43 -11.79 28.16
C PRO A 275 4.47 -12.95 27.92
N PHE A 276 4.05 -13.17 26.68
CA PHE A 276 3.14 -14.26 26.27
C PHE A 276 3.61 -15.64 26.79
N ARG A 277 4.94 -15.87 26.78
CA ARG A 277 5.58 -17.09 27.28
C ARG A 277 5.44 -17.32 28.81
N ALA A 278 4.99 -16.31 29.56
CA ALA A 278 4.70 -16.46 30.98
C ALA A 278 3.30 -17.06 31.24
N LEU A 279 2.50 -17.21 30.18
CA LEU A 279 1.14 -17.70 30.26
C LEU A 279 1.02 -19.12 29.71
N THR A 280 0.18 -19.92 30.37
CA THR A 280 -0.13 -21.29 29.94
C THR A 280 -1.64 -21.41 29.70
N LYS A 281 -2.03 -21.84 28.50
CA LYS A 281 -3.43 -22.08 28.15
C LYS A 281 -3.80 -23.50 28.42
N GLU A 282 -4.84 -23.73 29.25
CA GLU A 282 -5.41 -25.04 29.52
C GLU A 282 -6.92 -25.04 29.22
N GLY A 283 -7.27 -25.68 28.12
CA GLY A 283 -8.65 -25.62 27.59
C GLY A 283 -9.02 -24.17 27.20
N THR A 284 -10.01 -23.61 27.85
CA THR A 284 -10.50 -22.24 27.64
C THR A 284 -9.90 -21.22 28.61
N LYS A 285 -9.12 -21.68 29.60
CA LYS A 285 -8.57 -20.85 30.67
C LYS A 285 -7.09 -20.58 30.47
N ILE A 286 -6.66 -19.40 30.87
CA ILE A 286 -5.26 -18.96 30.83
C ILE A 286 -4.76 -18.81 32.25
N PHE A 287 -3.54 -19.29 32.50
CA PHE A 287 -2.93 -19.31 33.83
C PHE A 287 -1.53 -18.69 33.76
N ALA A 288 -1.15 -18.01 34.83
CA ALA A 288 0.21 -17.63 35.14
C ALA A 288 0.73 -18.37 36.38
N GLN A 289 2.03 -18.65 36.43
CA GLN A 289 2.69 -19.18 37.60
C GLN A 289 3.37 -18.04 38.36
N VAL A 290 2.78 -17.65 39.49
CA VAL A 290 3.25 -16.53 40.33
C VAL A 290 4.11 -17.06 41.44
N ARG A 291 5.32 -16.50 41.61
CA ARG A 291 6.25 -16.85 42.68
C ARG A 291 5.74 -16.33 44.00
N GLN A 292 5.67 -17.20 44.98
CA GLN A 292 5.28 -16.87 46.36
C GLN A 292 6.51 -16.52 47.23
N ALA A 293 6.27 -15.96 48.40
CA ALA A 293 7.34 -15.58 49.35
C ALA A 293 8.23 -16.76 49.78
N ASP A 294 7.69 -17.98 49.77
CA ASP A 294 8.37 -19.25 50.07
C ASP A 294 9.13 -19.83 48.86
N GLN A 295 9.24 -19.06 47.76
CA GLN A 295 9.86 -19.44 46.48
C GLN A 295 9.11 -20.53 45.70
N THR A 296 7.94 -20.95 46.15
CA THR A 296 7.06 -21.84 45.37
C THR A 296 6.29 -21.06 44.29
N PHE A 297 5.82 -21.78 43.27
CA PHE A 297 4.98 -21.19 42.23
C PHE A 297 3.53 -21.58 42.42
N LYS A 298 2.66 -20.57 42.47
CA LYS A 298 1.20 -20.76 42.53
C LYS A 298 0.61 -20.47 41.16
N LYS A 299 -0.18 -21.41 40.69
CA LYS A 299 -0.97 -21.25 39.47
C LYS A 299 -2.17 -20.33 39.74
N VAL A 300 -2.23 -19.23 39.01
CA VAL A 300 -3.30 -18.22 39.13
C VAL A 300 -3.99 -18.10 37.77
N GLU A 301 -5.31 -18.17 37.79
CA GLU A 301 -6.14 -17.94 36.60
C GLU A 301 -6.11 -16.44 36.27
N VAL A 302 -5.82 -16.10 35.00
CA VAL A 302 -5.72 -14.74 34.53
C VAL A 302 -6.66 -14.49 33.34
N THR A 303 -7.16 -13.25 33.27
CA THR A 303 -7.89 -12.78 32.08
C THR A 303 -6.99 -11.84 31.31
N THR A 304 -6.75 -12.16 30.07
CA THR A 304 -5.92 -11.36 29.18
C THR A 304 -6.73 -10.33 28.39
N GLY A 305 -6.05 -9.35 27.83
CA GLY A 305 -6.61 -8.32 26.95
C GLY A 305 -5.91 -8.29 25.63
N LEU A 306 -5.36 -7.11 25.27
CA LEU A 306 -4.65 -6.89 24.01
C LEU A 306 -3.34 -7.68 23.99
N GLU A 307 -3.05 -8.29 22.85
CA GLU A 307 -1.78 -8.96 22.56
C GLU A 307 -0.90 -8.01 21.74
N GLY A 308 0.26 -7.69 22.26
CA GLY A 308 1.21 -6.76 21.62
C GLY A 308 2.19 -7.48 20.72
N ASP A 309 2.75 -6.75 19.76
CA ASP A 309 3.67 -7.28 18.74
C ASP A 309 5.04 -7.65 19.28
N ASP A 310 5.44 -7.06 20.41
CA ASP A 310 6.68 -7.37 21.12
C ASP A 310 6.60 -8.67 21.94
N GLY A 311 5.53 -9.44 21.79
CA GLY A 311 5.25 -10.66 22.54
C GLY A 311 4.78 -10.39 23.97
N THR A 312 4.33 -9.18 24.26
CA THR A 312 3.64 -8.82 25.50
C THR A 312 2.14 -9.07 25.40
N ILE A 313 1.49 -9.26 26.53
CA ILE A 313 0.04 -9.39 26.59
C ILE A 313 -0.53 -8.64 27.80
N GLU A 314 -1.57 -7.86 27.57
CA GLU A 314 -2.31 -7.19 28.63
C GLU A 314 -2.94 -8.21 29.59
N VAL A 315 -2.81 -7.98 30.90
CA VAL A 315 -3.50 -8.75 31.94
C VAL A 315 -4.53 -7.86 32.62
N LYS A 316 -5.82 -8.21 32.45
CA LYS A 316 -6.95 -7.48 33.03
C LYS A 316 -7.21 -7.86 34.48
N THR A 317 -7.08 -9.16 34.81
CA THR A 317 -7.33 -9.68 36.17
C THR A 317 -6.41 -10.85 36.47
N GLY A 318 -6.17 -11.10 37.77
CA GLY A 318 -5.41 -12.25 38.25
C GLY A 318 -4.01 -11.94 38.74
N LEU A 319 -3.36 -10.88 38.22
CA LEU A 319 -2.03 -10.46 38.64
C LEU A 319 -2.06 -9.03 39.20
N LYS A 320 -1.01 -8.70 39.96
CA LYS A 320 -0.74 -7.37 40.47
C LYS A 320 0.61 -6.87 39.99
N GLU A 321 0.77 -5.57 39.95
CA GLU A 321 2.07 -4.95 39.70
C GLU A 321 3.09 -5.37 40.75
N GLY A 322 4.26 -5.82 40.29
CA GLY A 322 5.32 -6.33 41.15
C GLY A 322 5.30 -7.84 41.37
N ASP A 323 4.26 -8.56 40.95
CA ASP A 323 4.24 -10.03 40.97
C ASP A 323 5.37 -10.58 40.08
N GLU A 324 6.06 -11.64 40.54
CA GLU A 324 7.03 -12.37 39.71
C GLU A 324 6.34 -13.57 39.04
N VAL A 325 6.35 -13.60 37.71
CA VAL A 325 5.77 -14.71 36.92
C VAL A 325 6.86 -15.54 36.28
N SER A 326 6.69 -16.86 36.24
CA SER A 326 7.61 -17.79 35.59
C SER A 326 7.53 -17.64 34.06
N ILE A 327 8.70 -17.56 33.43
CA ILE A 327 8.84 -17.59 31.97
C ILE A 327 9.33 -18.98 31.56
N GLY A 328 8.49 -19.71 30.86
CA GLY A 328 8.75 -21.07 30.39
C GLY A 328 7.88 -22.11 31.08
N ALA A 329 7.48 -23.13 30.33
CA ALA A 329 6.67 -24.21 30.83
C ALA A 329 7.46 -24.99 31.90
N THR A 330 7.21 -24.71 33.18
CA THR A 330 7.54 -25.67 34.24
C THR A 330 6.59 -26.83 34.02
N GLN A 331 7.09 -27.95 33.46
CA GLN A 331 6.33 -29.19 33.49
C GLN A 331 6.04 -29.50 34.96
N ALA A 332 4.77 -29.33 35.34
CA ALA A 332 4.32 -29.83 36.62
C ALA A 332 4.54 -31.36 36.66
N LYS A 333 5.32 -31.80 37.61
CA LYS A 333 5.57 -33.22 37.93
C LYS A 333 4.34 -33.79 38.59
#